data_ba425dcc55f74cb4f2c70e21a5b1e5ff
#
_entry.id   ba425dcc55f74cb4f2c70e21a5b1e5ff
#
_cell.length_a   1.000
_cell.length_b   1.000
_cell.length_c   1.000
_cell.angle_alpha   90.00
_cell.angle_beta   90.00
_cell.angle_gamma   90.00
#
_symmetry.space_group_name_H-M   'P 1'
#
loop_
_entity.id
_entity.type
_entity.pdbx_description
1 polymer ?
#
loop_
_entity_poly.entity_id
_entity_poly.type
_entity_poly.pdbx_seq_one_letter_code
_entity_poly.pdbx_strand_id
1 'polypeptide(L)'
;MCGFLVSRNGSGNARFIQRRGQDATGYAKRDGLLFAHYLLNVTGLPTPQPFIDGDVVALYNGEIYNHPFERSDGENLIPLYREFGIAFPQQLDGEFAIALYDFRANLALFITDPFATKPLWRNGIECASYESGVGGHKIAANTIEVVRISDGELVEAIHYHAWDWRQHVTDYDACVDAFEASVAKRYTPGCFIGLSSGYDSGAIACALRAQDFKAYAVLASENRDVVGQREKLLSNVAIIEDFDIRAQERHLQENAEQFFYNIRYDKKMGRSSYKEDYAAKALSHICSLAHGEGRKVLLSGGGADEILSDYSLIPAQSELKGKYPSELREWSNFTGSCQYSYLGKEECVGGSWSIETRYPFLDRAFVQSFLSLTPALKNRNYKAPLFEYLTRERFPFEPNVKRGWSP
;
A
#
# COMPACT_ATOMS: atom_id res chain seq x y z
N MET A 1 9.49 4.78 -1.90
CA MET A 1 8.38 5.44 -1.13
C MET A 1 8.86 6.80 -0.69
N CYS A 2 8.33 7.84 -1.31
CA CYS A 2 8.65 9.19 -0.91
C CYS A 2 7.90 9.60 0.36
N GLY A 3 8.30 10.71 0.95
CA GLY A 3 7.55 11.39 1.99
C GLY A 3 7.41 12.85 1.63
N PHE A 4 6.28 13.47 1.95
CA PHE A 4 6.11 14.90 1.78
C PHE A 4 5.36 15.55 2.92
N LEU A 5 5.56 16.85 3.03
CA LEU A 5 4.98 17.72 4.04
C LEU A 5 4.71 19.09 3.44
N VAL A 6 3.49 19.60 3.59
CA VAL A 6 3.14 20.98 3.31
C VAL A 6 2.67 21.62 4.61
N SER A 7 3.34 22.68 5.05
CA SER A 7 3.02 23.34 6.30
C SER A 7 3.19 24.84 6.24
N ARG A 8 2.39 25.58 7.04
CA ARG A 8 2.52 27.03 7.17
C ARG A 8 3.83 27.39 7.87
N ASN A 9 4.62 28.24 7.24
CA ASN A 9 5.87 28.77 7.79
C ASN A 9 6.87 27.68 8.26
N GLY A 10 6.73 26.45 7.78
CA GLY A 10 7.59 25.34 8.19
C GLY A 10 7.33 24.78 9.60
N SER A 11 6.11 25.00 10.14
CA SER A 11 5.72 24.54 11.48
C SER A 11 5.49 23.03 11.60
N GLY A 12 5.43 22.30 10.46
CA GLY A 12 5.19 20.87 10.44
C GLY A 12 6.36 20.02 10.95
N ASN A 13 6.04 18.80 11.41
CA ASN A 13 7.01 17.85 11.95
C ASN A 13 7.41 16.81 10.89
N ALA A 14 8.64 16.88 10.41
CA ALA A 14 9.18 15.98 9.40
C ALA A 14 9.90 14.75 9.97
N ARG A 15 9.97 14.57 11.30
CA ARG A 15 10.83 13.56 11.98
C ARG A 15 10.74 12.15 11.35
N PHE A 16 9.53 11.64 11.15
CA PHE A 16 9.33 10.30 10.59
C PHE A 16 9.17 10.33 9.06
N ILE A 17 8.66 11.44 8.51
CA ILE A 17 8.42 11.60 7.08
C ILE A 17 9.75 11.57 6.29
N GLN A 18 10.78 12.24 6.78
CA GLN A 18 12.10 12.28 6.13
C GLN A 18 12.78 10.90 6.03
N ARG A 19 12.39 9.94 6.89
CA ARG A 19 12.91 8.57 6.82
C ARG A 19 12.38 7.77 5.66
N ARG A 20 11.23 8.17 5.11
CA ARG A 20 10.61 7.50 3.96
C ARG A 20 11.47 7.62 2.70
N GLY A 21 12.20 8.72 2.54
CA GLY A 21 13.05 8.96 1.38
C GLY A 21 14.33 9.69 1.79
N GLN A 22 15.46 9.04 1.60
CA GLN A 22 16.78 9.53 2.05
C GLN A 22 17.72 9.86 0.88
N ASP A 23 17.28 9.67 -0.38
CA ASP A 23 18.15 9.87 -1.54
C ASP A 23 18.33 11.35 -1.90
N ALA A 24 17.29 12.16 -1.74
CA ALA A 24 17.34 13.62 -1.94
C ALA A 24 16.19 14.34 -1.23
N THR A 25 16.29 15.66 -1.13
CA THR A 25 15.23 16.50 -0.56
C THR A 25 14.98 17.68 -1.49
N GLY A 26 13.69 17.97 -1.73
CA GLY A 26 13.23 19.13 -2.48
C GLY A 26 12.40 20.06 -1.61
N TYR A 27 12.50 21.36 -1.86
CA TYR A 27 11.76 22.40 -1.15
C TYR A 27 11.26 23.51 -2.09
N ALA A 28 10.08 24.02 -1.79
CA ALA A 28 9.60 25.27 -2.36
C ALA A 28 8.80 26.06 -1.31
N LYS A 29 8.72 27.39 -1.48
CA LYS A 29 7.88 28.25 -0.65
C LYS A 29 6.94 29.04 -1.55
N ARG A 30 5.66 29.08 -1.17
CA ARG A 30 4.65 29.87 -1.84
C ARG A 30 3.53 30.25 -0.89
N ASP A 31 3.15 31.52 -0.88
CA ASP A 31 2.01 32.08 -0.11
C ASP A 31 2.00 31.63 1.36
N GLY A 32 3.18 31.66 2.00
CA GLY A 32 3.34 31.26 3.41
C GLY A 32 3.35 29.74 3.64
N LEU A 33 3.22 28.92 2.60
CA LEU A 33 3.38 27.46 2.67
C LEU A 33 4.81 27.05 2.33
N LEU A 34 5.36 26.12 3.10
CA LEU A 34 6.55 25.35 2.79
C LEU A 34 6.15 23.99 2.26
N PHE A 35 6.58 23.67 1.06
CA PHE A 35 6.47 22.38 0.40
C PHE A 35 7.79 21.63 0.58
N ALA A 36 7.78 20.51 1.24
CA ALA A 36 8.96 19.68 1.47
C ALA A 36 8.72 18.26 0.93
N HIS A 37 9.69 17.73 0.19
CA HIS A 37 9.66 16.38 -0.35
C HIS A 37 10.94 15.63 0.01
N TYR A 38 10.81 14.39 0.43
CA TYR A 38 11.87 13.46 0.77
C TYR A 38 11.84 12.30 -0.22
N LEU A 39 12.79 12.29 -1.14
CA LEU A 39 12.83 11.35 -2.27
C LEU A 39 13.43 10.02 -1.85
N LEU A 40 12.71 8.93 -2.12
CA LEU A 40 13.27 7.60 -2.35
C LEU A 40 13.23 7.34 -3.86
N ASN A 41 14.38 7.35 -4.50
CA ASN A 41 14.46 7.13 -5.94
C ASN A 41 14.41 5.64 -6.25
N VAL A 42 13.30 5.19 -6.81
CA VAL A 42 13.06 3.80 -7.23
C VAL A 42 12.94 3.74 -8.75
N THR A 43 12.09 4.58 -9.32
CA THR A 43 11.73 4.56 -10.74
C THR A 43 12.19 5.86 -11.41
N GLY A 44 12.82 5.75 -12.59
CA GLY A 44 13.29 6.91 -13.35
C GLY A 44 14.56 7.57 -12.80
N LEU A 45 14.71 8.86 -13.12
CA LEU A 45 15.84 9.68 -12.67
C LEU A 45 15.54 10.33 -11.30
N PRO A 46 16.56 10.60 -10.47
CA PRO A 46 16.36 11.34 -9.24
C PRO A 46 15.69 12.69 -9.50
N THR A 47 14.42 12.81 -9.13
CA THR A 47 13.61 14.01 -9.39
C THR A 47 12.96 14.48 -8.08
N PRO A 48 13.65 15.33 -7.30
CA PRO A 48 13.05 15.93 -6.10
C PRO A 48 11.84 16.80 -6.47
N GLN A 49 10.78 16.68 -5.69
CA GLN A 49 9.58 17.50 -5.80
C GLN A 49 9.66 18.71 -4.86
N PRO A 50 8.77 19.72 -4.94
CA PRO A 50 7.52 19.73 -5.71
C PRO A 50 7.71 19.93 -7.21
N PHE A 51 6.75 19.42 -8.01
CA PHE A 51 6.56 19.82 -9.39
C PHE A 51 5.86 21.17 -9.43
N ILE A 52 6.34 22.10 -10.25
CA ILE A 52 5.83 23.48 -10.32
C ILE A 52 5.65 23.88 -11.78
N ASP A 53 4.45 24.32 -12.13
CA ASP A 53 4.16 24.94 -13.41
C ASP A 53 3.20 26.15 -13.22
N GLY A 54 3.75 27.35 -13.34
CA GLY A 54 3.02 28.59 -13.11
C GLY A 54 2.42 28.65 -11.70
N ASP A 55 1.09 28.67 -11.63
CA ASP A 55 0.35 28.76 -10.37
C ASP A 55 0.02 27.40 -9.73
N VAL A 56 0.44 26.30 -10.35
CA VAL A 56 0.19 24.96 -9.84
C VAL A 56 1.43 24.37 -9.22
N VAL A 57 1.27 23.80 -8.03
CA VAL A 57 2.30 23.06 -7.28
C VAL A 57 1.78 21.67 -6.94
N ALA A 58 2.53 20.62 -7.25
CA ALA A 58 2.15 19.24 -6.94
C ALA A 58 3.24 18.51 -6.17
N LEU A 59 2.83 17.75 -5.16
CA LEU A 59 3.61 16.77 -4.43
C LEU A 59 2.91 15.41 -4.52
N TYR A 60 3.71 14.36 -4.60
CA TYR A 60 3.15 13.03 -4.64
C TYR A 60 4.10 11.98 -4.01
N ASN A 61 3.50 10.94 -3.45
CA ASN A 61 4.14 9.75 -2.96
C ASN A 61 3.45 8.54 -3.58
N GLY A 62 4.19 7.68 -4.27
CA GLY A 62 3.65 6.49 -4.90
C GLY A 62 4.29 6.17 -6.24
N GLU A 63 3.57 5.42 -7.06
CA GLU A 63 3.93 5.02 -8.43
C GLU A 63 2.70 5.14 -9.33
N ILE A 64 2.89 5.71 -10.53
CA ILE A 64 1.90 5.80 -11.59
C ILE A 64 2.37 4.91 -12.75
N TYR A 65 1.60 3.87 -13.08
CA TYR A 65 2.04 2.80 -13.96
C TYR A 65 1.63 2.97 -15.43
N ASN A 66 0.66 3.81 -15.72
CA ASN A 66 0.01 3.86 -17.04
C ASN A 66 0.34 5.09 -17.90
N HIS A 67 1.23 5.95 -17.43
CA HIS A 67 1.68 7.13 -18.20
C HIS A 67 3.19 7.05 -18.46
N PRO A 68 3.63 7.30 -19.73
CA PRO A 68 5.05 7.42 -20.03
C PRO A 68 5.63 8.67 -19.38
N PHE A 69 6.91 8.61 -19.03
CA PHE A 69 7.62 9.74 -18.43
C PHE A 69 9.09 9.76 -18.91
N GLU A 70 9.76 10.89 -18.80
CA GLU A 70 11.17 11.04 -19.13
C GLU A 70 12.06 10.91 -17.89
N ARG A 71 11.67 11.52 -16.78
CA ARG A 71 12.46 11.57 -15.54
C ARG A 71 11.73 10.93 -14.36
N SER A 72 10.46 11.24 -14.18
CA SER A 72 9.62 10.74 -13.09
C SER A 72 8.17 10.64 -13.56
N ASP A 73 7.49 9.58 -13.16
CA ASP A 73 6.06 9.36 -13.41
C ASP A 73 5.16 10.50 -12.88
N GLY A 74 5.58 11.17 -11.79
CA GLY A 74 4.90 12.33 -11.24
C GLY A 74 4.91 13.58 -12.15
N GLU A 75 5.74 13.63 -13.21
CA GLU A 75 5.74 14.72 -14.20
C GLU A 75 4.39 14.85 -14.93
N ASN A 76 3.62 13.77 -14.99
CA ASN A 76 2.29 13.75 -15.63
C ASN A 76 1.19 14.44 -14.81
N LEU A 77 1.38 14.71 -13.52
CA LEU A 77 0.32 15.20 -12.64
C LEU A 77 -0.23 16.57 -13.05
N ILE A 78 0.64 17.54 -13.28
CA ILE A 78 0.20 18.90 -13.65
C ILE A 78 -0.39 18.95 -15.07
N PRO A 79 0.21 18.34 -16.11
CA PRO A 79 -0.40 18.21 -17.42
C PRO A 79 -1.80 17.59 -17.38
N LEU A 80 -1.98 16.47 -16.67
CA LEU A 80 -3.28 15.81 -16.54
C LEU A 80 -4.29 16.68 -15.77
N TYR A 81 -3.87 17.38 -14.72
CA TYR A 81 -4.74 18.32 -14.02
C TYR A 81 -5.20 19.46 -14.94
N ARG A 82 -4.31 19.99 -15.78
CA ARG A 82 -4.67 21.04 -16.74
C ARG A 82 -5.65 20.56 -17.81
N GLU A 83 -5.57 19.30 -18.22
CA GLU A 83 -6.44 18.71 -19.23
C GLU A 83 -7.82 18.30 -18.65
N PHE A 84 -7.82 17.62 -17.49
CA PHE A 84 -9.01 16.98 -16.93
C PHE A 84 -9.57 17.69 -15.69
N GLY A 85 -8.92 18.76 -15.22
CA GLY A 85 -9.32 19.46 -13.99
C GLY A 85 -9.28 18.53 -12.77
N ILE A 86 -10.24 18.68 -11.86
CA ILE A 86 -10.34 17.89 -10.62
C ILE A 86 -10.58 16.40 -10.87
N ALA A 87 -11.02 16.02 -12.08
CA ALA A 87 -11.28 14.63 -12.45
C ALA A 87 -10.03 13.86 -12.93
N PHE A 88 -8.85 14.49 -13.02
CA PHE A 88 -7.63 13.87 -13.53
C PHE A 88 -7.23 12.56 -12.84
N PRO A 89 -7.55 12.29 -11.55
CA PRO A 89 -7.20 11.01 -10.91
C PRO A 89 -7.88 9.79 -11.56
N GLN A 90 -8.97 9.99 -12.30
CA GLN A 90 -9.61 8.92 -13.08
C GLN A 90 -8.70 8.38 -14.20
N GLN A 91 -7.73 9.19 -14.65
CA GLN A 91 -6.78 8.82 -15.70
C GLN A 91 -5.58 8.05 -15.15
N LEU A 92 -5.39 8.00 -13.82
CA LEU A 92 -4.24 7.37 -13.19
C LEU A 92 -4.51 5.90 -12.87
N ASP A 93 -3.54 5.03 -13.17
CA ASP A 93 -3.44 3.68 -12.64
C ASP A 93 -2.16 3.60 -11.80
N GLY A 94 -2.31 3.42 -10.50
CA GLY A 94 -1.16 3.49 -9.60
C GLY A 94 -1.52 3.31 -8.13
N GLU A 95 -0.50 3.46 -7.32
CA GLU A 95 -0.56 3.50 -5.86
C GLU A 95 -0.06 4.88 -5.41
N PHE A 96 -0.95 5.75 -4.92
CA PHE A 96 -0.55 7.14 -4.71
C PHE A 96 -1.30 7.88 -3.61
N ALA A 97 -0.60 8.88 -3.07
CA ALA A 97 -1.14 10.02 -2.35
C ALA A 97 -0.63 11.30 -3.02
N ILE A 98 -1.53 12.19 -3.41
CA ILE A 98 -1.22 13.42 -4.15
C ILE A 98 -1.75 14.64 -3.39
N ALA A 99 -0.94 15.70 -3.32
CA ALA A 99 -1.34 17.04 -2.89
C ALA A 99 -1.03 18.02 -4.02
N LEU A 100 -2.08 18.60 -4.61
CA LEU A 100 -1.97 19.55 -5.70
C LEU A 100 -2.62 20.87 -5.29
N TYR A 101 -1.90 21.97 -5.49
CA TYR A 101 -2.35 23.32 -5.17
C TYR A 101 -2.41 24.17 -6.45
N ASP A 102 -3.58 24.68 -6.77
CA ASP A 102 -3.78 25.69 -7.82
C ASP A 102 -4.08 27.03 -7.16
N PHE A 103 -3.07 27.88 -7.03
CA PHE A 103 -3.18 29.20 -6.40
C PHE A 103 -4.03 30.18 -7.20
N ARG A 104 -4.11 30.02 -8.53
CA ARG A 104 -4.98 30.83 -9.38
C ARG A 104 -6.45 30.46 -9.19
N ALA A 105 -6.75 29.18 -9.11
CA ALA A 105 -8.11 28.70 -8.85
C ALA A 105 -8.49 28.82 -7.37
N ASN A 106 -7.54 29.11 -6.47
CA ASN A 106 -7.69 29.11 -5.02
C ASN A 106 -8.15 27.72 -4.46
N LEU A 107 -7.65 26.64 -5.06
CA LEU A 107 -8.01 25.26 -4.71
C LEU A 107 -6.77 24.41 -4.38
N ALA A 108 -6.90 23.58 -3.35
CA ALA A 108 -6.00 22.49 -3.05
C ALA A 108 -6.76 21.16 -3.18
N LEU A 109 -6.13 20.16 -3.82
CA LEU A 109 -6.66 18.81 -4.00
C LEU A 109 -5.82 17.84 -3.19
N PHE A 110 -6.46 17.05 -2.34
CA PHE A 110 -5.85 15.97 -1.58
C PHE A 110 -6.43 14.64 -2.04
N ILE A 111 -5.61 13.78 -2.61
CA ILE A 111 -6.07 12.65 -3.42
C ILE A 111 -5.38 11.37 -2.96
N THR A 112 -6.17 10.31 -2.82
CA THR A 112 -5.67 8.95 -2.56
C THR A 112 -6.12 8.00 -3.66
N ASP A 113 -5.33 6.97 -3.91
CA ASP A 113 -5.73 5.86 -4.79
C ASP A 113 -6.96 5.10 -4.25
N PRO A 114 -7.58 4.18 -5.02
CA PRO A 114 -8.80 3.48 -4.64
C PRO A 114 -8.75 2.75 -3.30
N PHE A 115 -7.57 2.48 -2.74
CA PHE A 115 -7.39 1.80 -1.45
C PHE A 115 -6.63 2.65 -0.41
N ALA A 116 -6.23 3.87 -0.75
CA ALA A 116 -5.33 4.71 0.06
C ALA A 116 -4.07 3.96 0.49
N THR A 117 -3.45 3.26 -0.47
CA THR A 117 -2.23 2.47 -0.24
C THR A 117 -1.08 3.32 0.29
N LYS A 118 -1.03 4.59 -0.12
CA LYS A 118 -0.11 5.59 0.43
C LYS A 118 -0.86 6.53 1.38
N PRO A 119 -0.39 6.70 2.63
CA PRO A 119 -1.07 7.54 3.60
C PRO A 119 -0.99 9.02 3.23
N LEU A 120 -2.10 9.74 3.48
CA LEU A 120 -2.19 11.20 3.35
C LEU A 120 -3.04 11.76 4.51
N TRP A 121 -2.48 12.68 5.24
CA TRP A 121 -3.12 13.37 6.36
C TRP A 121 -3.26 14.84 6.04
N ARG A 122 -4.36 15.47 6.48
CA ARG A 122 -4.66 16.87 6.20
C ARG A 122 -5.20 17.61 7.43
N ASN A 123 -4.78 18.85 7.57
CA ASN A 123 -5.28 19.83 8.53
C ASN A 123 -5.45 21.18 7.84
N GLY A 124 -6.69 21.58 7.51
CA GLY A 124 -6.93 22.73 6.65
C GLY A 124 -6.28 22.53 5.28
N ILE A 125 -5.35 23.44 4.91
CA ILE A 125 -4.57 23.35 3.67
C ILE A 125 -3.20 22.70 3.86
N GLU A 126 -2.85 22.37 5.07
CA GLU A 126 -1.59 21.67 5.37
C GLU A 126 -1.80 20.16 5.21
N CYS A 127 -0.78 19.47 4.74
CA CYS A 127 -0.85 18.01 4.58
C CYS A 127 0.50 17.33 4.77
N ALA A 128 0.46 16.04 5.05
CA ALA A 128 1.64 15.22 5.25
C ALA A 128 1.39 13.75 4.95
N SER A 129 2.45 13.03 4.62
CA SER A 129 2.41 11.57 4.49
C SER A 129 2.07 10.86 5.81
N TYR A 130 2.33 11.48 6.97
CA TYR A 130 2.05 10.93 8.30
C TYR A 130 1.31 11.90 9.19
N GLU A 131 0.53 11.37 10.14
CA GLU A 131 -0.27 12.14 11.09
C GLU A 131 0.57 13.14 11.88
N SER A 132 1.74 12.71 12.36
CA SER A 132 2.64 13.56 13.15
C SER A 132 3.14 14.80 12.39
N GLY A 133 3.02 14.83 11.06
CA GLY A 133 3.46 15.95 10.22
C GLY A 133 2.65 17.21 10.45
N VAL A 134 1.33 17.10 10.42
CA VAL A 134 0.39 18.24 10.50
C VAL A 134 -0.81 17.97 11.41
N GLY A 135 -0.99 16.73 11.92
CA GLY A 135 -2.19 16.32 12.63
C GLY A 135 -3.41 16.21 11.68
N GLY A 136 -4.60 16.41 12.23
CA GLY A 136 -5.83 16.43 11.44
C GLY A 136 -6.42 15.04 11.19
N HIS A 137 -6.91 14.79 9.97
CA HIS A 137 -7.52 13.51 9.62
C HIS A 137 -6.82 12.87 8.42
N LYS A 138 -6.90 11.54 8.34
CA LYS A 138 -6.42 10.79 7.18
C LYS A 138 -7.44 10.88 6.05
N ILE A 139 -6.98 11.15 4.85
CA ILE A 139 -7.84 11.11 3.66
C ILE A 139 -8.28 9.66 3.41
N ALA A 140 -9.57 9.48 3.16
CA ALA A 140 -10.16 8.17 2.91
C ALA A 140 -9.69 7.58 1.58
N ALA A 141 -9.84 6.27 1.41
CA ALA A 141 -9.58 5.59 0.14
C ALA A 141 -10.49 6.14 -0.98
N ASN A 142 -10.02 6.09 -2.23
CA ASN A 142 -10.80 6.50 -3.40
C ASN A 142 -11.34 7.94 -3.33
N THR A 143 -10.59 8.88 -2.75
CA THR A 143 -11.12 10.20 -2.41
C THR A 143 -10.29 11.33 -3.02
N ILE A 144 -11.00 12.34 -3.54
CA ILE A 144 -10.47 13.68 -3.82
C ILE A 144 -11.14 14.62 -2.84
N GLU A 145 -10.39 15.20 -1.90
CA GLU A 145 -10.86 16.34 -1.13
C GLU A 145 -10.45 17.64 -1.82
N VAL A 146 -11.44 18.46 -2.20
CA VAL A 146 -11.26 19.79 -2.78
C VAL A 146 -11.39 20.81 -1.68
N VAL A 147 -10.35 21.59 -1.43
CA VAL A 147 -10.24 22.52 -0.30
C VAL A 147 -9.92 23.91 -0.82
N ARG A 148 -10.56 24.94 -0.27
CA ARG A 148 -10.26 26.33 -0.60
C ARG A 148 -8.97 26.77 0.11
N ILE A 149 -8.00 27.31 -0.65
CA ILE A 149 -6.69 27.68 -0.08
C ILE A 149 -6.81 28.85 0.90
N SER A 150 -7.67 29.83 0.61
CA SER A 150 -7.78 31.08 1.38
C SER A 150 -8.20 30.88 2.83
N ASP A 151 -9.04 29.88 3.13
CA ASP A 151 -9.61 29.62 4.46
C ASP A 151 -9.43 28.18 4.96
N GLY A 152 -9.05 27.26 4.08
CA GLY A 152 -8.88 25.84 4.42
C GLY A 152 -10.18 25.04 4.52
N GLU A 153 -11.31 25.63 4.07
CA GLU A 153 -12.60 24.94 4.10
C GLU A 153 -12.69 23.85 3.02
N LEU A 154 -13.27 22.72 3.40
CA LEU A 154 -13.62 21.65 2.47
C LEU A 154 -14.77 22.11 1.58
N VAL A 155 -14.52 22.18 0.27
CA VAL A 155 -15.52 22.51 -0.75
C VAL A 155 -16.32 21.29 -1.13
N GLU A 156 -15.62 20.18 -1.40
CA GLU A 156 -16.23 18.92 -1.85
C GLU A 156 -15.33 17.73 -1.52
N ALA A 157 -15.93 16.55 -1.33
CA ALA A 157 -15.25 15.27 -1.27
C ALA A 157 -15.85 14.33 -2.31
N ILE A 158 -15.03 13.81 -3.23
CA ILE A 158 -15.46 13.05 -4.40
C ILE A 158 -14.86 11.65 -4.35
N HIS A 159 -15.71 10.62 -4.49
CA HIS A 159 -15.24 9.28 -4.85
C HIS A 159 -15.16 9.18 -6.38
N TYR A 160 -13.96 8.97 -6.91
CA TYR A 160 -13.72 9.11 -8.35
C TYR A 160 -13.65 7.79 -9.12
N HIS A 161 -13.48 6.65 -8.44
CA HIS A 161 -13.48 5.31 -9.03
C HIS A 161 -14.72 4.53 -8.58
N ALA A 162 -15.40 3.89 -9.52
CA ALA A 162 -16.59 3.06 -9.26
C ALA A 162 -16.29 1.59 -9.60
N TRP A 163 -16.60 0.69 -8.68
CA TRP A 163 -16.49 -0.75 -8.89
C TRP A 163 -17.77 -1.32 -9.53
N ASP A 164 -17.59 -2.27 -10.46
CA ASP A 164 -18.71 -3.08 -10.96
C ASP A 164 -18.90 -4.31 -10.07
N TRP A 165 -20.00 -4.37 -9.35
CA TRP A 165 -20.33 -5.44 -8.41
C TRP A 165 -21.05 -6.62 -9.04
N ARG A 166 -21.26 -6.64 -10.37
CA ARG A 166 -21.91 -7.74 -11.09
C ARG A 166 -21.03 -8.98 -11.12
N GLN A 167 -21.60 -10.13 -10.75
CA GLN A 167 -20.91 -11.41 -10.63
C GLN A 167 -21.34 -12.34 -11.78
N HIS A 168 -20.60 -12.37 -12.86
CA HIS A 168 -21.02 -13.05 -14.11
C HIS A 168 -19.90 -13.90 -14.75
N VAL A 169 -18.66 -13.80 -14.30
CA VAL A 169 -17.53 -14.54 -14.85
C VAL A 169 -17.49 -15.95 -14.26
N THR A 170 -17.35 -16.99 -15.12
CA THR A 170 -17.50 -18.39 -14.76
C THR A 170 -16.21 -19.21 -14.80
N ASP A 171 -15.06 -18.57 -15.00
CA ASP A 171 -13.73 -19.17 -14.92
C ASP A 171 -12.76 -18.21 -14.17
N TYR A 172 -11.53 -18.67 -13.90
CA TYR A 172 -10.53 -17.87 -13.19
C TYR A 172 -9.52 -17.19 -14.13
N ASP A 173 -9.56 -17.45 -15.44
CA ASP A 173 -8.48 -17.09 -16.34
C ASP A 173 -8.18 -15.60 -16.32
N ALA A 174 -9.18 -14.75 -16.54
CA ALA A 174 -9.00 -13.30 -16.49
C ALA A 174 -8.53 -12.79 -15.12
N CYS A 175 -8.90 -13.47 -14.03
CA CYS A 175 -8.49 -13.10 -12.69
C CYS A 175 -7.02 -13.48 -12.43
N VAL A 176 -6.59 -14.64 -12.91
CA VAL A 176 -5.19 -15.09 -12.84
C VAL A 176 -4.30 -14.18 -13.69
N ASP A 177 -4.69 -13.89 -14.94
CA ASP A 177 -3.95 -13.00 -15.83
C ASP A 177 -3.80 -11.60 -15.23
N ALA A 178 -4.88 -11.06 -14.64
CA ALA A 178 -4.86 -9.76 -13.97
C ALA A 178 -3.95 -9.77 -12.73
N PHE A 179 -3.89 -10.87 -11.99
CA PHE A 179 -2.96 -11.02 -10.86
C PHE A 179 -1.50 -11.01 -11.34
N GLU A 180 -1.15 -11.82 -12.35
CA GLU A 180 0.21 -11.84 -12.89
C GLU A 180 0.61 -10.48 -13.46
N ALA A 181 -0.28 -9.82 -14.19
CA ALA A 181 -0.08 -8.46 -14.70
C ALA A 181 0.13 -7.46 -13.56
N SER A 182 -0.60 -7.60 -12.44
CA SER A 182 -0.46 -6.73 -11.27
C SER A 182 0.91 -6.86 -10.59
N VAL A 183 1.43 -8.09 -10.49
CA VAL A 183 2.78 -8.35 -9.97
C VAL A 183 3.83 -7.80 -10.92
N ALA A 184 3.71 -8.07 -12.23
CA ALA A 184 4.63 -7.59 -13.25
C ALA A 184 4.71 -6.05 -13.29
N LYS A 185 3.58 -5.37 -13.17
CA LYS A 185 3.47 -3.90 -13.11
C LYS A 185 4.27 -3.31 -11.94
N ARG A 186 4.30 -4.00 -10.80
CA ARG A 186 4.95 -3.54 -9.56
C ARG A 186 6.36 -4.04 -9.37
N TYR A 187 6.78 -4.98 -10.21
CA TYR A 187 8.13 -5.51 -10.16
C TYR A 187 9.17 -4.45 -10.53
N THR A 188 10.28 -4.48 -9.82
CA THR A 188 11.52 -3.79 -10.19
C THR A 188 12.70 -4.71 -9.83
N PRO A 189 13.78 -4.74 -10.64
CA PRO A 189 14.96 -5.54 -10.31
C PRO A 189 15.46 -5.24 -8.89
N GLY A 190 15.80 -6.29 -8.14
CA GLY A 190 16.23 -6.15 -6.76
C GLY A 190 15.11 -5.92 -5.74
N CYS A 191 13.83 -5.98 -6.12
CA CYS A 191 12.74 -5.99 -5.15
C CYS A 191 12.82 -7.21 -4.21
N PHE A 192 12.07 -7.17 -3.13
CA PHE A 192 12.01 -8.30 -2.20
C PHE A 192 10.60 -8.59 -1.72
N ILE A 193 10.42 -9.75 -1.10
CA ILE A 193 9.16 -10.19 -0.47
C ILE A 193 9.43 -10.78 0.91
N GLY A 194 8.43 -10.71 1.80
CA GLY A 194 8.37 -11.57 2.97
C GLY A 194 7.74 -12.91 2.57
N LEU A 195 8.52 -13.99 2.51
CA LEU A 195 8.04 -15.32 2.11
C LEU A 195 7.48 -16.06 3.33
N SER A 196 6.25 -16.50 3.25
CA SER A 196 5.59 -17.37 4.24
C SER A 196 5.17 -18.70 3.60
N SER A 197 4.53 -19.58 4.35
CA SER A 197 3.84 -20.78 3.81
C SER A 197 2.42 -20.46 3.31
N GLY A 198 1.95 -19.21 3.49
CA GLY A 198 0.62 -18.75 3.09
C GLY A 198 0.44 -18.55 1.59
N TYR A 199 -0.81 -18.31 1.18
CA TYR A 199 -1.18 -18.12 -0.22
C TYR A 199 -0.59 -16.85 -0.83
N ASP A 200 -0.66 -15.74 -0.10
CA ASP A 200 -0.41 -14.39 -0.64
C ASP A 200 1.04 -14.22 -1.08
N SER A 201 1.97 -14.44 -0.14
CA SER A 201 3.40 -14.40 -0.45
C SER A 201 3.82 -15.52 -1.40
N GLY A 202 3.16 -16.70 -1.34
CA GLY A 202 3.38 -17.80 -2.26
C GLY A 202 3.01 -17.45 -3.68
N ALA A 203 1.87 -16.80 -3.90
CA ALA A 203 1.43 -16.38 -5.22
C ALA A 203 2.36 -15.32 -5.82
N ILE A 204 2.78 -14.31 -5.02
CA ILE A 204 3.76 -13.32 -5.47
C ILE A 204 5.09 -13.99 -5.81
N ALA A 205 5.61 -14.89 -4.95
CA ALA A 205 6.84 -15.62 -5.20
C ALA A 205 6.77 -16.48 -6.48
N CYS A 206 5.62 -17.12 -6.71
CA CYS A 206 5.37 -17.90 -7.92
C CYS A 206 5.42 -17.03 -9.18
N ALA A 207 4.73 -15.89 -9.17
CA ALA A 207 4.72 -14.96 -10.30
C ALA A 207 6.12 -14.35 -10.58
N LEU A 208 6.94 -14.18 -9.54
CA LEU A 208 8.29 -13.64 -9.65
C LEU A 208 9.39 -14.70 -9.89
N ARG A 209 9.08 -16.00 -9.91
CA ARG A 209 10.09 -17.08 -9.87
C ARG A 209 11.18 -17.01 -10.97
N ALA A 210 10.88 -16.35 -12.09
CA ALA A 210 11.83 -16.13 -13.19
C ALA A 210 12.49 -14.75 -13.15
N GLN A 211 12.23 -13.95 -12.14
CA GLN A 211 12.71 -12.57 -12.01
C GLN A 211 13.84 -12.47 -10.96
N ASP A 212 14.59 -11.36 -11.01
CA ASP A 212 15.57 -11.03 -9.98
C ASP A 212 14.89 -10.38 -8.76
N PHE A 213 14.68 -11.16 -7.70
CA PHE A 213 14.15 -10.69 -6.42
C PHE A 213 14.76 -11.47 -5.26
N LYS A 214 14.58 -10.97 -4.04
CA LYS A 214 14.98 -11.65 -2.80
C LYS A 214 13.75 -12.03 -1.99
N ALA A 215 13.72 -13.25 -1.49
CA ALA A 215 12.72 -13.68 -0.51
C ALA A 215 13.36 -13.80 0.88
N TYR A 216 12.69 -13.26 1.92
CA TYR A 216 13.07 -13.42 3.31
C TYR A 216 11.98 -14.20 4.03
N ALA A 217 12.31 -15.36 4.61
CA ALA A 217 11.36 -16.20 5.32
C ALA A 217 11.69 -16.27 6.81
N VAL A 218 10.83 -15.70 7.65
CA VAL A 218 10.89 -15.82 9.11
C VAL A 218 10.08 -17.03 9.52
N LEU A 219 10.74 -18.07 10.10
CA LEU A 219 10.15 -19.40 10.27
C LEU A 219 9.26 -19.59 11.50
N ALA A 220 8.98 -18.56 12.30
CA ALA A 220 8.30 -18.67 13.62
C ALA A 220 7.12 -19.66 13.62
N SER A 221 6.03 -19.36 12.90
CA SER A 221 4.81 -20.19 12.83
C SER A 221 4.54 -20.79 11.46
N GLU A 222 5.56 -20.80 10.59
CA GLU A 222 5.41 -21.26 9.22
C GLU A 222 5.41 -22.79 9.09
N ASN A 223 4.76 -23.30 8.06
CA ASN A 223 4.95 -24.68 7.64
C ASN A 223 6.31 -24.81 6.97
N ARG A 224 7.27 -25.37 7.70
CA ARG A 224 8.67 -25.52 7.27
C ARG A 224 8.82 -26.35 6.00
N ASP A 225 7.95 -27.36 5.79
CA ASP A 225 7.99 -28.20 4.59
C ASP A 225 7.59 -27.39 3.36
N VAL A 226 6.55 -26.57 3.45
CA VAL A 226 6.11 -25.67 2.35
C VAL A 226 7.18 -24.65 2.04
N VAL A 227 7.74 -23.99 3.06
CA VAL A 227 8.81 -22.99 2.86
C VAL A 227 10.05 -23.63 2.24
N GLY A 228 10.48 -24.82 2.72
CA GLY A 228 11.62 -25.54 2.18
C GLY A 228 11.42 -26.04 0.74
N GLN A 229 10.16 -26.36 0.34
CA GLN A 229 9.84 -26.66 -1.05
C GLN A 229 9.91 -25.41 -1.93
N ARG A 230 9.41 -24.26 -1.44
CA ARG A 230 9.51 -22.96 -2.14
C ARG A 230 10.96 -22.53 -2.30
N GLU A 231 11.78 -22.68 -1.28
CA GLU A 231 13.22 -22.38 -1.33
C GLU A 231 13.93 -23.10 -2.48
N LYS A 232 13.57 -24.37 -2.72
CA LYS A 232 14.16 -25.16 -3.81
C LYS A 232 13.74 -24.69 -5.22
N LEU A 233 12.65 -23.95 -5.32
CA LEU A 233 12.11 -23.42 -6.59
C LEU A 233 12.53 -21.97 -6.88
N LEU A 234 13.07 -21.28 -5.88
CA LEU A 234 13.45 -19.88 -5.94
C LEU A 234 14.97 -19.74 -5.87
N SER A 235 15.53 -18.80 -6.60
CA SER A 235 16.99 -18.64 -6.72
C SER A 235 17.64 -17.91 -5.54
N ASN A 236 16.88 -17.13 -4.76
CA ASN A 236 17.45 -16.22 -3.76
C ASN A 236 16.53 -16.09 -2.53
N VAL A 237 16.65 -17.05 -1.61
CA VAL A 237 15.87 -17.11 -0.37
C VAL A 237 16.81 -17.00 0.83
N ALA A 238 16.47 -16.15 1.80
CA ALA A 238 17.11 -16.08 3.10
C ALA A 238 16.15 -16.64 4.15
N ILE A 239 16.54 -17.74 4.79
CA ILE A 239 15.82 -18.32 5.92
C ILE A 239 16.26 -17.64 7.21
N ILE A 240 15.31 -17.17 8.00
CA ILE A 240 15.53 -16.47 9.27
C ILE A 240 14.90 -17.32 10.37
N GLU A 241 15.74 -18.00 11.13
CA GLU A 241 15.29 -18.85 12.25
C GLU A 241 14.91 -18.02 13.47
N ASP A 242 15.66 -16.95 13.75
CA ASP A 242 15.47 -16.06 14.89
C ASP A 242 15.99 -14.65 14.60
N PHE A 243 15.51 -13.67 15.35
CA PHE A 243 15.96 -12.28 15.26
C PHE A 243 15.80 -11.54 16.59
N ASP A 244 16.57 -10.48 16.81
CA ASP A 244 16.46 -9.66 18.03
C ASP A 244 15.16 -8.81 18.00
N ILE A 245 14.10 -9.39 18.58
CA ILE A 245 12.77 -8.77 18.70
C ILE A 245 12.86 -7.43 19.44
N ARG A 246 13.71 -7.34 20.48
CA ARG A 246 13.87 -6.10 21.28
C ARG A 246 14.57 -5.00 20.50
N ALA A 247 15.52 -5.34 19.64
CA ALA A 247 16.16 -4.37 18.75
C ALA A 247 15.13 -3.81 17.76
N GLN A 248 14.27 -4.65 17.17
CA GLN A 248 13.22 -4.19 16.27
C GLN A 248 12.15 -3.34 16.99
N GLU A 249 11.79 -3.70 18.21
CA GLU A 249 10.88 -2.90 19.02
C GLU A 249 11.45 -1.50 19.31
N ARG A 250 12.72 -1.41 19.72
CA ARG A 250 13.40 -0.11 19.90
C ARG A 250 13.44 0.69 18.61
N HIS A 251 13.80 0.06 17.47
CA HIS A 251 13.82 0.74 16.19
C HIS A 251 12.46 1.33 15.82
N LEU A 252 11.39 0.53 15.91
CA LEU A 252 10.03 0.99 15.62
C LEU A 252 9.59 2.12 16.58
N GLN A 253 10.01 2.06 17.82
CA GLN A 253 9.70 3.09 18.80
C GLN A 253 10.37 4.44 18.50
N GLU A 254 11.60 4.41 18.02
CA GLU A 254 12.42 5.61 17.80
C GLU A 254 12.25 6.20 16.41
N ASN A 255 11.97 5.36 15.39
CA ASN A 255 12.12 5.69 13.99
C ASN A 255 10.85 5.55 13.14
N ALA A 256 9.83 4.83 13.61
CA ALA A 256 8.58 4.68 12.87
C ALA A 256 7.50 5.64 13.35
N GLU A 257 6.66 6.11 12.42
CA GLU A 257 5.43 6.85 12.75
C GLU A 257 4.59 6.04 13.72
N GLN A 258 3.96 6.71 14.67
CA GLN A 258 3.10 6.05 15.64
C GLN A 258 1.76 5.69 14.99
N PHE A 259 1.41 4.43 15.03
CA PHE A 259 0.18 3.92 14.48
C PHE A 259 -0.50 2.96 15.47
N PHE A 260 -1.84 3.04 15.54
CA PHE A 260 -2.63 2.21 16.44
C PHE A 260 -3.75 1.53 15.68
N TYR A 261 -3.94 0.23 15.97
CA TYR A 261 -5.13 -0.50 15.53
C TYR A 261 -6.30 -0.17 16.45
N ASN A 262 -7.47 0.05 15.86
CA ASN A 262 -8.73 0.01 16.59
C ASN A 262 -9.19 -1.44 16.68
N ILE A 263 -9.06 -2.03 17.86
CA ILE A 263 -9.37 -3.45 18.09
C ILE A 263 -10.65 -3.53 18.94
N ARG A 264 -11.58 -4.39 18.51
CA ARG A 264 -12.82 -4.64 19.25
C ARG A 264 -12.76 -6.01 19.90
N TYR A 265 -12.52 -6.05 21.21
CA TYR A 265 -12.62 -7.25 22.03
C TYR A 265 -13.92 -7.22 22.84
N ASP A 266 -14.72 -8.30 22.82
CA ASP A 266 -15.91 -8.51 23.65
C ASP A 266 -16.81 -7.27 23.80
N LYS A 267 -17.16 -6.64 22.66
CA LYS A 267 -17.96 -5.39 22.59
C LYS A 267 -17.27 -4.14 23.14
N LYS A 268 -16.03 -4.20 23.60
CA LYS A 268 -15.25 -3.03 24.00
C LYS A 268 -14.28 -2.65 22.87
N MET A 269 -14.21 -1.35 22.57
CA MET A 269 -13.17 -0.81 21.67
C MET A 269 -11.89 -0.63 22.48
N GLY A 270 -10.82 -1.25 22.01
CA GLY A 270 -9.46 -1.07 22.50
C GLY A 270 -8.55 -0.48 21.43
N ARG A 271 -7.40 0.05 21.83
CA ARG A 271 -6.31 0.43 20.93
C ARG A 271 -5.14 -0.48 21.21
N SER A 272 -4.54 -1.05 20.17
CA SER A 272 -3.28 -1.77 20.26
C SER A 272 -2.25 -1.10 19.36
N SER A 273 -1.04 -0.93 19.88
CA SER A 273 0.06 -0.42 19.08
C SER A 273 0.57 -1.51 18.15
N TYR A 274 0.87 -1.16 16.90
CA TYR A 274 1.55 -2.08 15.99
C TYR A 274 2.93 -2.53 16.50
N LYS A 275 3.52 -1.82 17.44
CA LYS A 275 4.78 -2.22 18.11
C LYS A 275 4.64 -3.47 18.98
N GLU A 276 3.43 -3.76 19.46
CA GLU A 276 3.10 -4.98 20.19
C GLU A 276 2.86 -6.16 19.25
N ASP A 277 2.66 -5.89 17.96
CA ASP A 277 2.45 -6.88 16.92
C ASP A 277 3.77 -7.56 16.54
N TYR A 278 3.84 -8.88 16.71
CA TYR A 278 5.00 -9.67 16.29
C TYR A 278 5.29 -9.54 14.79
N ALA A 279 4.23 -9.52 13.96
CA ALA A 279 4.37 -9.39 12.52
C ALA A 279 5.00 -8.04 12.11
N ALA A 280 4.72 -6.95 12.84
CA ALA A 280 5.37 -5.67 12.61
C ALA A 280 6.87 -5.72 12.92
N LYS A 281 7.28 -6.42 13.99
CA LYS A 281 8.69 -6.59 14.36
C LYS A 281 9.43 -7.47 13.35
N ALA A 282 8.81 -8.55 12.89
CA ALA A 282 9.39 -9.41 11.87
C ALA A 282 9.50 -8.69 10.52
N LEU A 283 8.49 -7.92 10.11
CA LEU A 283 8.56 -7.07 8.93
C LEU A 283 9.68 -6.02 9.05
N SER A 284 9.83 -5.39 10.22
CA SER A 284 10.92 -4.44 10.49
C SER A 284 12.29 -5.11 10.34
N HIS A 285 12.43 -6.36 10.82
CA HIS A 285 13.68 -7.10 10.65
C HIS A 285 13.97 -7.40 9.17
N ILE A 286 12.97 -7.87 8.42
CA ILE A 286 13.11 -8.08 6.97
C ILE A 286 13.50 -6.78 6.27
N CYS A 287 12.83 -5.67 6.57
CA CYS A 287 13.16 -4.36 6.01
C CYS A 287 14.58 -3.91 6.37
N SER A 288 15.06 -4.20 7.58
CA SER A 288 16.43 -3.87 7.98
C SER A 288 17.49 -4.63 7.18
N LEU A 289 17.25 -5.93 6.92
CA LEU A 289 18.14 -6.74 6.07
C LEU A 289 18.13 -6.25 4.63
N ALA A 290 16.93 -6.03 4.09
CA ALA A 290 16.76 -5.53 2.72
C ALA A 290 17.41 -4.15 2.51
N HIS A 291 17.23 -3.22 3.46
CA HIS A 291 17.87 -1.90 3.46
C HIS A 291 19.40 -2.03 3.49
N GLY A 292 19.93 -2.91 4.35
CA GLY A 292 21.38 -3.19 4.42
C GLY A 292 21.95 -3.78 3.13
N GLU A 293 21.14 -4.46 2.32
CA GLU A 293 21.49 -4.95 0.98
C GLU A 293 21.22 -3.91 -0.13
N GLY A 294 20.79 -2.69 0.20
CA GLY A 294 20.47 -1.63 -0.77
C GLY A 294 19.15 -1.85 -1.52
N ARG A 295 18.28 -2.74 -1.06
CA ARG A 295 16.96 -2.99 -1.64
C ARG A 295 15.98 -1.93 -1.16
N LYS A 296 15.10 -1.49 -2.06
CA LYS A 296 14.19 -0.36 -1.79
C LYS A 296 12.71 -0.73 -1.92
N VAL A 297 12.34 -1.85 -2.56
CA VAL A 297 10.96 -2.19 -2.89
C VAL A 297 10.56 -3.52 -2.30
N LEU A 298 9.50 -3.51 -1.48
CA LEU A 298 8.78 -4.67 -0.96
C LEU A 298 7.51 -4.90 -1.77
N LEU A 299 7.34 -6.08 -2.38
CA LEU A 299 6.03 -6.51 -2.86
C LEU A 299 5.32 -7.24 -1.72
N SER A 300 4.22 -6.66 -1.25
CA SER A 300 3.47 -7.15 -0.08
C SER A 300 2.27 -8.00 -0.47
N GLY A 301 1.97 -8.99 0.39
CA GLY A 301 0.70 -9.73 0.38
C GLY A 301 -0.50 -8.95 0.94
N GLY A 302 -0.28 -7.69 1.38
CA GLY A 302 -1.34 -6.85 1.93
C GLY A 302 -2.50 -6.66 0.95
N GLY A 303 -3.73 -6.67 1.46
CA GLY A 303 -4.97 -6.61 0.69
C GLY A 303 -5.55 -7.98 0.29
N ALA A 304 -4.74 -9.03 0.20
CA ALA A 304 -5.22 -10.34 -0.23
C ALA A 304 -6.27 -10.93 0.73
N ASP A 305 -6.05 -10.80 2.03
CA ASP A 305 -6.99 -11.30 3.05
C ASP A 305 -8.31 -10.54 3.01
N GLU A 306 -8.23 -9.23 2.88
CA GLU A 306 -9.37 -8.32 2.91
C GLU A 306 -10.23 -8.45 1.66
N ILE A 307 -9.60 -8.58 0.49
CA ILE A 307 -10.30 -8.68 -0.80
C ILE A 307 -10.78 -10.11 -1.07
N LEU A 308 -9.92 -11.12 -0.92
CA LEU A 308 -10.21 -12.47 -1.41
C LEU A 308 -10.90 -13.38 -0.38
N SER A 309 -10.96 -12.98 0.89
CA SER A 309 -11.56 -13.79 1.95
C SER A 309 -12.30 -13.01 3.02
N ASP A 310 -12.29 -11.68 2.96
CA ASP A 310 -12.81 -10.81 4.03
C ASP A 310 -12.36 -11.33 5.41
N TYR A 311 -11.10 -11.75 5.49
CA TYR A 311 -10.55 -12.30 6.72
C TYR A 311 -10.17 -11.18 7.70
N SER A 312 -10.49 -11.40 8.97
CA SER A 312 -9.98 -10.61 10.07
C SER A 312 -9.63 -11.52 11.25
N LEU A 313 -8.52 -11.23 11.93
CA LEU A 313 -8.20 -11.85 13.23
C LEU A 313 -9.29 -11.60 14.26
N ILE A 314 -10.07 -10.53 14.08
CA ILE A 314 -11.20 -10.18 14.94
C ILE A 314 -12.48 -10.50 14.16
N PRO A 315 -13.17 -11.60 14.47
CA PRO A 315 -14.35 -12.04 13.71
C PRO A 315 -15.44 -10.98 13.57
N ALA A 316 -15.52 -10.02 14.49
CA ALA A 316 -16.49 -8.92 14.46
C ALA A 316 -16.18 -7.86 13.38
N GLN A 317 -15.00 -7.87 12.79
CA GLN A 317 -14.57 -6.97 11.69
C GLN A 317 -14.75 -7.60 10.31
N SER A 318 -15.10 -8.87 10.22
CA SER A 318 -15.40 -9.58 8.97
C SER A 318 -16.93 -9.66 8.78
N GLU A 319 -17.44 -9.08 7.71
CA GLU A 319 -18.86 -9.12 7.35
C GLU A 319 -19.20 -10.40 6.58
N LEU A 320 -18.40 -10.73 5.59
CA LEU A 320 -18.64 -11.84 4.66
C LEU A 320 -18.08 -13.16 5.19
N LYS A 321 -17.10 -13.12 6.10
CA LYS A 321 -16.45 -14.31 6.70
C LYS A 321 -15.98 -15.32 5.65
N GLY A 322 -15.46 -14.83 4.54
CA GLY A 322 -14.99 -15.64 3.42
C GLY A 322 -16.10 -16.28 2.58
N LYS A 323 -17.36 -15.83 2.70
CA LYS A 323 -18.50 -16.33 1.92
C LYS A 323 -19.15 -15.17 1.17
N TYR A 324 -19.01 -15.15 -0.12
CA TYR A 324 -19.53 -14.12 -1.01
C TYR A 324 -20.99 -14.41 -1.39
N PRO A 325 -21.91 -13.45 -1.17
CA PRO A 325 -23.34 -13.60 -1.49
C PRO A 325 -23.60 -13.47 -3.00
N SER A 326 -24.84 -13.79 -3.42
CA SER A 326 -25.28 -13.60 -4.79
C SER A 326 -25.37 -12.12 -5.20
N GLU A 327 -25.71 -11.26 -4.26
CA GLU A 327 -25.70 -9.81 -4.44
C GLU A 327 -24.54 -9.23 -3.65
N LEU A 328 -23.49 -8.83 -4.36
CA LEU A 328 -22.27 -8.30 -3.78
C LEU A 328 -22.35 -6.78 -3.68
N ARG A 329 -21.84 -6.26 -2.57
CA ARG A 329 -21.62 -4.84 -2.32
C ARG A 329 -20.32 -4.67 -1.55
N GLU A 330 -19.86 -3.46 -1.43
CA GLU A 330 -18.70 -3.14 -0.62
C GLU A 330 -18.89 -3.62 0.84
N TRP A 331 -17.86 -4.22 1.41
CA TRP A 331 -17.80 -4.68 2.80
C TRP A 331 -16.77 -3.89 3.59
N SER A 332 -16.87 -3.90 4.92
CA SER A 332 -16.06 -3.01 5.78
C SER A 332 -14.56 -3.19 5.64
N ASN A 333 -14.07 -4.38 5.31
CA ASN A 333 -12.64 -4.62 5.09
C ASN A 333 -12.18 -4.26 3.66
N PHE A 334 -13.07 -3.92 2.75
CA PHE A 334 -12.69 -3.64 1.36
C PHE A 334 -11.76 -2.44 1.23
N THR A 335 -12.06 -1.34 1.90
CA THR A 335 -11.25 -0.11 1.93
C THR A 335 -10.95 0.37 3.36
N GLY A 336 -11.68 -0.13 4.35
CA GLY A 336 -11.60 0.27 5.76
C GLY A 336 -11.13 -0.83 6.69
N SER A 337 -11.41 -0.69 7.98
CA SER A 337 -11.21 -1.70 9.03
C SER A 337 -9.79 -2.32 9.01
N CYS A 338 -9.66 -3.61 8.75
CA CYS A 338 -8.37 -4.31 8.70
C CYS A 338 -7.50 -3.84 7.54
N GLN A 339 -8.07 -3.61 6.35
CA GLN A 339 -7.36 -3.05 5.21
C GLN A 339 -6.64 -1.76 5.58
N TYR A 340 -7.37 -0.80 6.16
CA TYR A 340 -6.83 0.47 6.64
C TYR A 340 -5.69 0.26 7.65
N SER A 341 -5.86 -0.66 8.60
CA SER A 341 -4.90 -0.92 9.67
C SER A 341 -3.62 -1.56 9.16
N TYR A 342 -3.73 -2.56 8.28
CA TYR A 342 -2.57 -3.29 7.79
C TYR A 342 -1.75 -2.48 6.79
N LEU A 343 -2.40 -1.72 5.91
CA LEU A 343 -1.68 -0.77 5.04
C LEU A 343 -0.92 0.27 5.87
N GLY A 344 -1.57 0.84 6.89
CA GLY A 344 -0.92 1.79 7.80
C GLY A 344 0.29 1.21 8.50
N LYS A 345 0.22 -0.06 8.98
CA LYS A 345 1.33 -0.77 9.58
C LYS A 345 2.52 -0.87 8.61
N GLU A 346 2.28 -1.42 7.43
CA GLU A 346 3.35 -1.66 6.46
C GLU A 346 3.99 -0.37 5.99
N GLU A 347 3.20 0.69 5.78
CA GLU A 347 3.69 2.02 5.39
C GLU A 347 4.53 2.69 6.50
N CYS A 348 4.17 2.50 7.78
CA CYS A 348 4.97 3.02 8.90
C CYS A 348 6.25 2.22 9.13
N VAL A 349 6.17 0.89 9.06
CA VAL A 349 7.33 0.00 9.24
C VAL A 349 8.30 0.17 8.07
N GLY A 350 7.84 0.00 6.82
CA GLY A 350 8.67 0.15 5.62
C GLY A 350 9.27 1.55 5.52
N GLY A 351 8.47 2.59 5.78
CA GLY A 351 8.94 3.98 5.76
C GLY A 351 10.05 4.28 6.76
N SER A 352 10.09 3.59 7.91
CA SER A 352 11.17 3.75 8.90
C SER A 352 12.54 3.24 8.42
N TRP A 353 12.53 2.40 7.37
CA TRP A 353 13.70 1.80 6.73
C TRP A 353 13.94 2.32 5.29
N SER A 354 13.24 3.36 4.85
CA SER A 354 13.29 3.82 3.44
C SER A 354 12.96 2.68 2.46
N ILE A 355 11.93 1.90 2.76
CA ILE A 355 11.42 0.82 1.91
C ILE A 355 10.05 1.23 1.34
N GLU A 356 9.90 1.14 0.04
CA GLU A 356 8.62 1.31 -0.64
C GLU A 356 7.85 -0.01 -0.67
N THR A 357 6.66 -0.02 -0.08
CA THR A 357 5.75 -1.17 -0.17
C THR A 357 4.82 -1.00 -1.37
N ARG A 358 4.67 -2.05 -2.16
CA ARG A 358 3.73 -2.14 -3.30
C ARG A 358 2.77 -3.30 -3.09
N TYR A 359 1.52 -3.13 -3.53
CA TYR A 359 0.40 -4.00 -3.18
C TYR A 359 -0.26 -4.65 -4.41
N PRO A 360 0.26 -5.76 -4.94
CA PRO A 360 -0.30 -6.40 -6.13
C PRO A 360 -1.78 -6.78 -5.99
N PHE A 361 -2.21 -7.18 -4.79
CA PHE A 361 -3.60 -7.57 -4.53
C PHE A 361 -4.60 -6.41 -4.50
N LEU A 362 -4.11 -5.17 -4.50
CA LEU A 362 -4.92 -3.94 -4.58
C LEU A 362 -4.87 -3.28 -5.96
N ASP A 363 -4.41 -4.01 -6.97
CA ASP A 363 -4.51 -3.58 -8.37
C ASP A 363 -5.97 -3.49 -8.82
N ARG A 364 -6.36 -2.39 -9.47
CA ARG A 364 -7.75 -2.17 -9.90
C ARG A 364 -8.26 -3.27 -10.83
N ALA A 365 -7.44 -3.69 -11.79
CA ALA A 365 -7.85 -4.73 -12.74
C ALA A 365 -7.99 -6.09 -12.06
N PHE A 366 -7.07 -6.43 -11.17
CA PHE A 366 -7.15 -7.67 -10.39
C PHE A 366 -8.38 -7.67 -9.47
N VAL A 367 -8.59 -6.61 -8.70
CA VAL A 367 -9.76 -6.53 -7.81
C VAL A 367 -11.05 -6.58 -8.60
N GLN A 368 -11.17 -5.83 -9.70
CA GLN A 368 -12.36 -5.86 -10.55
C GLN A 368 -12.62 -7.26 -11.15
N SER A 369 -11.56 -7.96 -11.59
CA SER A 369 -11.71 -9.31 -12.12
C SER A 369 -12.21 -10.29 -11.05
N PHE A 370 -11.71 -10.16 -9.80
CA PHE A 370 -12.23 -10.93 -8.67
C PHE A 370 -13.69 -10.59 -8.36
N LEU A 371 -14.07 -9.31 -8.31
CA LEU A 371 -15.44 -8.90 -8.06
C LEU A 371 -16.41 -9.49 -9.09
N SER A 372 -15.96 -9.63 -10.32
CA SER A 372 -16.77 -10.16 -11.44
C SER A 372 -16.98 -11.69 -11.41
N LEU A 373 -16.17 -12.45 -10.66
CA LEU A 373 -16.34 -13.90 -10.52
C LEU A 373 -17.71 -14.24 -9.90
N THR A 374 -18.34 -15.34 -10.35
CA THR A 374 -19.56 -15.84 -9.71
C THR A 374 -19.34 -16.23 -8.25
N PRO A 375 -20.39 -16.14 -7.39
CA PRO A 375 -20.29 -16.60 -6.00
C PRO A 375 -19.83 -18.06 -5.86
N ALA A 376 -20.25 -18.91 -6.80
CA ALA A 376 -19.85 -20.32 -6.84
C ALA A 376 -18.32 -20.48 -6.97
N LEU A 377 -17.67 -19.64 -7.79
CA LEU A 377 -16.22 -19.64 -7.94
C LEU A 377 -15.53 -19.04 -6.69
N LYS A 378 -15.96 -17.87 -6.24
CA LYS A 378 -15.37 -17.23 -5.05
C LYS A 378 -15.38 -18.12 -3.82
N ASN A 379 -16.46 -18.90 -3.65
CA ASN A 379 -16.71 -19.75 -2.48
C ASN A 379 -16.20 -21.19 -2.62
N ARG A 380 -15.57 -21.56 -3.75
CA ARG A 380 -15.13 -22.95 -4.02
C ARG A 380 -14.00 -23.38 -3.09
N ASN A 381 -13.05 -22.50 -2.85
CA ASN A 381 -11.88 -22.74 -2.00
C ASN A 381 -11.55 -21.47 -1.20
N TYR A 382 -10.74 -21.61 -0.16
CA TYR A 382 -10.13 -20.44 0.50
C TYR A 382 -9.26 -19.67 -0.52
N LYS A 383 -9.52 -18.36 -0.69
CA LYS A 383 -8.85 -17.53 -1.69
C LYS A 383 -8.81 -18.18 -3.09
N ALA A 384 -9.99 -18.58 -3.57
CA ALA A 384 -10.17 -19.46 -4.72
C ALA A 384 -9.33 -19.13 -5.98
N PRO A 385 -9.15 -17.84 -6.40
CA PRO A 385 -8.26 -17.54 -7.52
C PRO A 385 -6.80 -17.90 -7.27
N LEU A 386 -6.30 -17.67 -6.05
CA LEU A 386 -4.93 -18.02 -5.69
C LEU A 386 -4.74 -19.53 -5.53
N PHE A 387 -5.77 -20.22 -5.01
CA PHE A 387 -5.78 -21.70 -4.99
C PHE A 387 -5.62 -22.25 -6.42
N GLU A 388 -6.41 -21.73 -7.36
CA GLU A 388 -6.34 -22.12 -8.77
C GLU A 388 -4.97 -21.83 -9.37
N TYR A 389 -4.48 -20.60 -9.18
CA TYR A 389 -3.17 -20.16 -9.68
C TYR A 389 -2.03 -21.06 -9.19
N LEU A 390 -1.90 -21.23 -7.87
CA LEU A 390 -0.84 -22.05 -7.28
C LEU A 390 -0.92 -23.51 -7.70
N THR A 391 -2.15 -24.05 -7.92
CA THR A 391 -2.37 -25.40 -8.41
C THR A 391 -1.91 -25.55 -9.86
N ARG A 392 -2.29 -24.62 -10.76
CA ARG A 392 -1.87 -24.61 -12.18
C ARG A 392 -0.35 -24.54 -12.30
N GLU A 393 0.27 -23.69 -11.52
CA GLU A 393 1.72 -23.46 -11.52
C GLU A 393 2.50 -24.54 -10.73
N ARG A 394 1.82 -25.46 -10.08
CA ARG A 394 2.41 -26.51 -9.22
C ARG A 394 3.35 -25.92 -8.17
N PHE A 395 2.99 -24.73 -7.65
CA PHE A 395 3.78 -24.07 -6.63
C PHE A 395 3.33 -24.50 -5.22
N PRO A 396 4.23 -24.85 -4.30
CA PRO A 396 3.86 -25.45 -3.01
C PRO A 396 2.98 -24.56 -2.13
N PHE A 397 1.89 -25.11 -1.58
CA PHE A 397 0.99 -24.50 -0.62
C PHE A 397 0.18 -25.53 0.15
N GLU A 398 -0.47 -25.13 1.26
CA GLU A 398 -1.41 -25.98 2.01
C GLU A 398 -2.84 -25.69 1.56
N PRO A 399 -3.54 -26.63 0.89
CA PRO A 399 -4.90 -26.43 0.44
C PRO A 399 -5.88 -26.06 1.56
N ASN A 400 -6.61 -24.95 1.39
CA ASN A 400 -7.65 -24.46 2.30
C ASN A 400 -7.19 -24.18 3.76
N VAL A 401 -5.90 -23.94 3.97
CA VAL A 401 -5.35 -23.56 5.28
C VAL A 401 -4.98 -22.08 5.28
N LYS A 402 -5.50 -21.33 6.27
CA LYS A 402 -5.06 -19.97 6.56
C LYS A 402 -3.80 -20.03 7.39
N ARG A 403 -2.73 -19.40 6.91
CA ARG A 403 -1.52 -19.12 7.68
C ARG A 403 -1.39 -17.61 7.89
N GLY A 404 -0.96 -17.24 9.06
CA GLY A 404 -0.68 -15.85 9.43
C GLY A 404 0.52 -15.81 10.36
N TRP A 405 1.15 -14.66 10.47
CA TRP A 405 2.26 -14.47 11.38
C TRP A 405 1.74 -14.42 12.83
N SER A 406 2.06 -15.45 13.58
CA SER A 406 1.87 -15.55 15.02
C SER A 406 3.19 -15.96 15.68
N PRO A 407 3.44 -15.60 16.95
CA PRO A 407 4.63 -16.02 17.68
C PRO A 407 4.72 -17.52 17.83
#